data_6000c5fdc7aa0393748bdb3dcd8cf9f9
#
_entry.id   6000c5fdc7aa0393748bdb3dcd8cf9f9
#
_cell.length_a   1.000
_cell.length_b   1.000
_cell.length_c   1.000
_cell.angle_alpha   90.00
_cell.angle_beta   90.00
_cell.angle_gamma   90.00
#
_symmetry.space_group_name_H-M   'P 1'
#
loop_
_entity.id
_entity.type
_entity.pdbx_description
1 polymer ?
#
loop_
_entity_poly.entity_id
_entity_poly.type
_entity_poly.pdbx_seq_one_letter_code
_entity_poly.pdbx_strand_id
1 'polypeptide(L)'
;MDTPIINRFRAGFEAGVKYADASVKIESVYAGNANDPNKGSEIAKLLIGNGADVIMHAANKTGLGVIKACEEEKVLAIGVDEWQGSINPDIVFWSALKDIAGAVYKAGESVLDGTFQPGMQVYDINTGISLYDQRDFDKLPAELQQEVRQLEEELKAGKITVPTTIN
;
A
#
# COMPACT_ATOMS: atom_id res chain seq x y z
N MET A 1 8.85 -5.59 -10.44
CA MET A 1 8.79 -5.40 -11.92
C MET A 1 8.63 -3.91 -12.19
N ASP A 2 9.36 -3.37 -13.13
CA ASP A 2 9.19 -1.97 -13.55
C ASP A 2 8.01 -1.89 -14.53
N THR A 3 6.83 -1.55 -14.02
CA THR A 3 5.61 -1.41 -14.79
C THR A 3 4.82 -0.20 -14.33
N PRO A 4 3.97 0.40 -15.19
CA PRO A 4 3.17 1.57 -14.79
C PRO A 4 2.32 1.36 -13.54
N ILE A 5 1.81 0.14 -13.33
CA ILE A 5 1.01 -0.19 -12.14
C ILE A 5 1.87 -0.16 -10.88
N ILE A 6 3.02 -0.83 -10.90
CA ILE A 6 3.94 -0.87 -9.76
C ILE A 6 4.53 0.53 -9.48
N ASN A 7 4.79 1.31 -10.53
CA ASN A 7 5.28 2.67 -10.38
C ASN A 7 4.25 3.61 -9.72
N ARG A 8 2.95 3.35 -9.86
CA ARG A 8 1.92 4.08 -9.10
C ARG A 8 2.02 3.80 -7.59
N PHE A 9 2.19 2.52 -7.19
CA PHE A 9 2.41 2.18 -5.77
C PHE A 9 3.64 2.89 -5.22
N ARG A 10 4.75 2.84 -5.95
CA ARG A 10 6.00 3.49 -5.57
C ARG A 10 5.82 5.01 -5.47
N ALA A 11 5.27 5.65 -6.48
CA ALA A 11 5.07 7.11 -6.50
C ALA A 11 4.19 7.59 -5.34
N GLY A 12 3.07 6.89 -5.07
CA GLY A 12 2.19 7.21 -3.95
C GLY A 12 2.85 7.01 -2.60
N PHE A 13 3.56 5.91 -2.40
CA PHE A 13 4.28 5.63 -1.16
C PHE A 13 5.39 6.66 -0.90
N GLU A 14 6.26 6.91 -1.88
CA GLU A 14 7.35 7.89 -1.76
C GLU A 14 6.81 9.30 -1.48
N ALA A 15 5.72 9.69 -2.14
CA ALA A 15 5.09 10.99 -1.91
C ALA A 15 4.48 11.09 -0.49
N GLY A 16 3.80 10.04 -0.02
CA GLY A 16 3.22 9.99 1.31
C GLY A 16 4.28 10.08 2.41
N VAL A 17 5.37 9.30 2.28
CA VAL A 17 6.49 9.36 3.23
C VAL A 17 7.10 10.76 3.26
N LYS A 18 7.35 11.37 2.10
CA LYS A 18 7.92 12.72 2.01
C LYS A 18 6.97 13.82 2.50
N TYR A 19 5.67 13.61 2.37
CA TYR A 19 4.66 14.50 2.93
C TYR A 19 4.68 14.49 4.46
N ALA A 20 4.78 13.30 5.05
CA ALA A 20 4.84 13.14 6.51
C ALA A 20 6.18 13.65 7.08
N ASP A 21 7.30 13.24 6.49
CA ASP A 21 8.64 13.70 6.86
C ASP A 21 9.60 13.67 5.66
N ALA A 22 10.00 14.84 5.18
CA ALA A 22 10.91 14.98 4.06
C ALA A 22 12.33 14.47 4.35
N SER A 23 12.70 14.27 5.61
CA SER A 23 14.03 13.78 6.02
C SER A 23 14.18 12.26 5.90
N VAL A 24 13.05 11.50 5.86
CA VAL A 24 13.07 10.04 5.75
C VAL A 24 13.75 9.61 4.46
N LYS A 25 14.71 8.69 4.57
CA LYS A 25 15.38 8.11 3.41
C LYS A 25 14.50 7.01 2.82
N ILE A 26 14.42 6.97 1.49
CA ILE A 26 13.66 5.96 0.77
C ILE A 26 14.60 5.25 -0.20
N GLU A 27 14.60 3.94 -0.16
CA GLU A 27 15.29 3.09 -1.13
C GLU A 27 14.26 2.17 -1.80
N SER A 28 14.33 2.02 -3.12
CA SER A 28 13.39 1.23 -3.90
C SER A 28 14.11 0.27 -4.82
N VAL A 29 13.72 -1.00 -4.82
CA VAL A 29 14.32 -2.06 -5.65
C VAL A 29 13.23 -2.81 -6.40
N TYR A 30 13.43 -3.03 -7.71
CA TYR A 30 12.56 -3.89 -8.51
C TYR A 30 13.05 -5.33 -8.46
N ALA A 31 12.21 -6.23 -7.95
CA ALA A 31 12.55 -7.66 -7.84
C ALA A 31 12.66 -8.38 -9.20
N GLY A 32 12.08 -7.80 -10.26
CA GLY A 32 12.06 -8.41 -11.60
C GLY A 32 11.11 -9.60 -11.76
N ASN A 33 10.63 -10.17 -10.65
CA ASN A 33 9.73 -11.33 -10.63
C ASN A 33 8.67 -11.15 -9.53
N ALA A 34 7.42 -11.53 -9.80
CA ALA A 34 6.30 -11.44 -8.86
C ALA A 34 5.99 -12.78 -8.16
N ASN A 35 6.68 -13.86 -8.51
CA ASN A 35 6.42 -15.22 -8.02
C ASN A 35 7.64 -15.91 -7.41
N ASP A 36 8.55 -15.15 -6.83
CA ASP A 36 9.79 -15.65 -6.26
C ASP A 36 10.01 -15.13 -4.83
N PRO A 37 9.47 -15.83 -3.80
CA PRO A 37 9.65 -15.44 -2.40
C PRO A 37 11.12 -15.42 -1.96
N ASN A 38 11.98 -16.28 -2.51
CA ASN A 38 13.40 -16.29 -2.16
C ASN A 38 14.07 -14.98 -2.59
N LYS A 39 13.76 -14.51 -3.81
CA LYS A 39 14.24 -13.23 -4.30
C LYS A 39 13.71 -12.06 -3.47
N GLY A 40 12.45 -12.14 -3.02
CA GLY A 40 11.86 -11.17 -2.09
C GLY A 40 12.64 -11.08 -0.78
N SER A 41 12.95 -12.22 -0.19
CA SER A 41 13.73 -12.31 1.06
C SER A 41 15.15 -11.76 0.89
N GLU A 42 15.85 -12.11 -0.20
CA GLU A 42 17.19 -11.59 -0.49
C GLU A 42 17.20 -10.05 -0.58
N ILE A 43 16.25 -9.47 -1.32
CA ILE A 43 16.15 -8.01 -1.48
C ILE A 43 15.81 -7.34 -0.15
N ALA A 44 14.87 -7.90 0.63
CA ALA A 44 14.53 -7.35 1.93
C ALA A 44 15.74 -7.36 2.89
N LYS A 45 16.49 -8.45 2.96
CA LYS A 45 17.72 -8.52 3.77
C LYS A 45 18.78 -7.53 3.32
N LEU A 46 18.90 -7.28 2.02
CA LEU A 46 19.79 -6.24 1.49
C LEU A 46 19.36 -4.84 1.98
N LEU A 47 18.06 -4.50 1.84
CA LEU A 47 17.53 -3.22 2.29
C LEU A 47 17.67 -3.02 3.81
N ILE A 48 17.39 -4.06 4.59
CA ILE A 48 17.58 -4.05 6.05
C ILE A 48 19.07 -3.83 6.39
N GLY A 49 19.97 -4.52 5.69
CA GLY A 49 21.42 -4.32 5.83
C GLY A 49 21.89 -2.90 5.48
N ASN A 50 21.13 -2.19 4.62
CA ASN A 50 21.35 -0.77 4.29
C ASN A 50 20.71 0.19 5.32
N GLY A 51 19.98 -0.35 6.32
CA GLY A 51 19.39 0.41 7.42
C GLY A 51 17.88 0.68 7.25
N ALA A 52 17.16 -0.06 6.40
CA ALA A 52 15.71 0.03 6.35
C ALA A 52 15.09 -0.55 7.62
N ASP A 53 14.22 0.22 8.27
CA ASP A 53 13.45 -0.14 9.47
C ASP A 53 11.97 -0.43 9.19
N VAL A 54 11.49 -0.06 8.00
CA VAL A 54 10.17 -0.39 7.48
C VAL A 54 10.28 -0.77 6.01
N ILE A 55 9.66 -1.87 5.58
CA ILE A 55 9.65 -2.28 4.17
C ILE A 55 8.21 -2.44 3.68
N MET A 56 7.85 -1.69 2.64
CA MET A 56 6.64 -1.91 1.86
C MET A 56 6.96 -2.76 0.63
N HIS A 57 6.14 -3.76 0.34
CA HIS A 57 6.26 -4.49 -0.92
C HIS A 57 5.06 -4.21 -1.85
N ALA A 58 5.29 -4.29 -3.16
CA ALA A 58 4.28 -4.31 -4.21
C ALA A 58 4.65 -5.41 -5.22
N ALA A 59 4.77 -6.66 -4.73
CA ALA A 59 5.48 -7.73 -5.43
C ALA A 59 4.76 -9.08 -5.44
N ASN A 60 3.46 -9.13 -5.15
CA ASN A 60 2.64 -10.34 -5.13
C ASN A 60 3.29 -11.44 -4.25
N LYS A 61 3.46 -12.69 -4.74
CA LYS A 61 4.06 -13.80 -3.97
C LYS A 61 5.51 -13.54 -3.55
N THR A 62 6.26 -12.79 -4.33
CA THR A 62 7.61 -12.33 -3.95
C THR A 62 7.57 -11.52 -2.65
N GLY A 63 6.48 -10.76 -2.41
CA GLY A 63 6.25 -10.01 -1.19
C GLY A 63 6.13 -10.87 0.08
N LEU A 64 5.70 -12.12 -0.03
CA LEU A 64 5.67 -13.05 1.12
C LEU A 64 7.09 -13.32 1.64
N GLY A 65 8.08 -13.37 0.74
CA GLY A 65 9.49 -13.48 1.11
C GLY A 65 10.01 -12.20 1.79
N VAL A 66 9.52 -11.04 1.39
CA VAL A 66 9.82 -9.76 2.08
C VAL A 66 9.31 -9.79 3.51
N ILE A 67 8.03 -10.15 3.73
CA ILE A 67 7.45 -10.23 5.08
C ILE A 67 8.21 -11.24 5.94
N LYS A 68 8.58 -12.41 5.39
CA LYS A 68 9.36 -13.41 6.10
C LYS A 68 10.73 -12.87 6.53
N ALA A 69 11.44 -12.16 5.66
CA ALA A 69 12.72 -11.55 6.01
C ALA A 69 12.57 -10.47 7.09
N CYS A 70 11.50 -9.66 7.00
CA CYS A 70 11.18 -8.67 8.04
C CYS A 70 10.90 -9.35 9.39
N GLU A 71 10.23 -10.50 9.41
CA GLU A 71 10.01 -11.30 10.62
C GLU A 71 11.32 -11.82 11.22
N GLU A 72 12.19 -12.38 10.38
CA GLU A 72 13.50 -12.92 10.82
C GLU A 72 14.40 -11.81 11.42
N GLU A 73 14.37 -10.61 10.83
CA GLU A 73 15.21 -9.47 11.22
C GLU A 73 14.53 -8.50 12.20
N LYS A 74 13.26 -8.75 12.55
CA LYS A 74 12.42 -7.92 13.44
C LYS A 74 12.26 -6.47 12.95
N VAL A 75 12.08 -6.31 11.66
CA VAL A 75 11.80 -5.05 10.95
C VAL A 75 10.34 -5.01 10.58
N LEU A 76 9.73 -3.83 10.58
CA LEU A 76 8.32 -3.68 10.25
C LEU A 76 8.05 -3.84 8.74
N ALA A 77 6.88 -4.36 8.41
CA ALA A 77 6.44 -4.51 7.03
C ALA A 77 5.09 -3.84 6.78
N ILE A 78 4.91 -3.31 5.58
CA ILE A 78 3.63 -2.86 5.05
C ILE A 78 3.18 -3.83 3.98
N GLY A 79 2.03 -4.47 4.21
CA GLY A 79 1.36 -5.34 3.26
C GLY A 79 0.63 -4.56 2.18
N VAL A 80 0.19 -5.26 1.10
CA VAL A 80 -0.54 -4.64 -0.01
C VAL A 80 -1.66 -5.54 -0.53
N ASP A 81 -2.54 -4.92 -1.29
CA ASP A 81 -3.70 -5.50 -1.99
C ASP A 81 -4.80 -5.97 -1.04
N GLU A 82 -4.50 -6.87 -0.12
CA GLU A 82 -5.39 -7.40 0.91
C GLU A 82 -4.78 -7.22 2.30
N TRP A 83 -5.59 -7.45 3.34
CA TRP A 83 -5.07 -7.41 4.70
C TRP A 83 -4.10 -8.56 4.97
N GLN A 84 -2.84 -8.22 5.16
CA GLN A 84 -1.75 -9.17 5.40
C GLN A 84 -1.30 -9.26 6.87
N GLY A 85 -1.95 -8.52 7.77
CA GLY A 85 -1.69 -8.61 9.21
C GLY A 85 -1.92 -10.00 9.82
N SER A 86 -2.66 -10.89 9.13
CA SER A 86 -2.82 -12.29 9.54
C SER A 86 -1.56 -13.14 9.39
N ILE A 87 -0.60 -12.71 8.57
CA ILE A 87 0.66 -13.45 8.36
C ILE A 87 1.52 -13.34 9.62
N ASN A 88 1.73 -12.13 10.10
CA ASN A 88 2.40 -11.85 11.37
C ASN A 88 1.96 -10.46 11.85
N PRO A 89 1.04 -10.35 12.84
CA PRO A 89 0.47 -9.07 13.26
C PRO A 89 1.46 -8.15 14.01
N ASP A 90 2.59 -8.68 14.46
CA ASP A 90 3.64 -7.91 15.13
C ASP A 90 4.62 -7.28 14.12
N ILE A 91 4.65 -7.81 12.90
CA ILE A 91 5.55 -7.37 11.83
C ILE A 91 4.78 -6.57 10.77
N VAL A 92 3.66 -7.10 10.28
CA VAL A 92 2.80 -6.40 9.31
C VAL A 92 1.85 -5.49 10.08
N PHE A 93 2.30 -4.27 10.33
CA PHE A 93 1.54 -3.30 11.13
C PHE A 93 0.48 -2.53 10.34
N TRP A 94 0.60 -2.50 9.01
CA TRP A 94 -0.30 -1.82 8.09
C TRP A 94 -0.43 -2.58 6.77
N SER A 95 -1.60 -2.49 6.13
CA SER A 95 -1.84 -3.07 4.80
C SER A 95 -2.50 -2.03 3.91
N ALA A 96 -1.80 -1.63 2.85
CA ALA A 96 -2.33 -0.74 1.82
C ALA A 96 -3.28 -1.52 0.91
N LEU A 97 -4.59 -1.36 1.10
CA LEU A 97 -5.59 -2.13 0.39
C LEU A 97 -5.78 -1.67 -1.06
N LYS A 98 -6.06 -2.64 -1.92
CA LYS A 98 -6.66 -2.44 -3.22
C LYS A 98 -8.02 -3.15 -3.22
N ASP A 99 -9.06 -2.45 -2.80
CA ASP A 99 -10.40 -3.00 -2.56
C ASP A 99 -11.10 -3.38 -3.89
N ILE A 100 -10.66 -4.50 -4.45
CA ILE A 100 -11.25 -5.06 -5.68
C ILE A 100 -12.69 -5.49 -5.44
N ALA A 101 -12.99 -6.06 -4.27
CA ALA A 101 -14.33 -6.51 -3.94
C ALA A 101 -15.31 -5.32 -3.88
N GLY A 102 -14.92 -4.22 -3.24
CA GLY A 102 -15.68 -2.98 -3.22
C GLY A 102 -15.87 -2.39 -4.62
N ALA A 103 -14.83 -2.39 -5.46
CA ALA A 103 -14.93 -1.91 -6.82
C ALA A 103 -15.90 -2.74 -7.67
N VAL A 104 -15.87 -4.07 -7.56
CA VAL A 104 -16.81 -4.97 -8.27
C VAL A 104 -18.23 -4.78 -7.77
N TYR A 105 -18.42 -4.64 -6.44
CA TYR A 105 -19.73 -4.36 -5.86
C TYR A 105 -20.32 -3.04 -6.40
N LYS A 106 -19.53 -1.97 -6.39
CA LYS A 106 -19.91 -0.66 -6.94
C LYS A 106 -20.26 -0.70 -8.43
N ALA A 107 -19.51 -1.46 -9.22
CA ALA A 107 -19.84 -1.68 -10.62
C ALA A 107 -21.19 -2.39 -10.78
N GLY A 108 -21.48 -3.41 -9.95
CA GLY A 108 -22.78 -4.10 -9.93
C GLY A 108 -23.93 -3.17 -9.50
N GLU A 109 -23.77 -2.36 -8.47
CA GLU A 109 -24.75 -1.35 -8.05
C GLU A 109 -25.07 -0.41 -9.22
N SER A 110 -24.06 0.12 -9.91
CA SER A 110 -24.28 1.06 -11.01
C SER A 110 -25.10 0.47 -12.16
N VAL A 111 -25.02 -0.85 -12.39
CA VAL A 111 -25.87 -1.55 -13.36
C VAL A 111 -27.32 -1.61 -12.89
N LEU A 112 -27.54 -1.92 -11.60
CA LEU A 112 -28.87 -2.00 -11.00
C LEU A 112 -29.56 -0.62 -10.95
N ASP A 113 -28.80 0.41 -10.67
CA ASP A 113 -29.28 1.80 -10.57
C ASP A 113 -29.40 2.49 -11.93
N GLY A 114 -28.98 1.84 -13.02
CA GLY A 114 -29.00 2.39 -14.38
C GLY A 114 -27.98 3.52 -14.60
N THR A 115 -26.98 3.63 -13.74
CA THR A 115 -25.93 4.67 -13.83
C THR A 115 -24.63 4.14 -14.45
N PHE A 116 -24.58 2.87 -14.79
CA PHE A 116 -23.39 2.25 -15.40
C PHE A 116 -22.96 2.97 -16.69
N GLN A 117 -21.68 3.32 -16.73
CA GLN A 117 -21.05 3.87 -17.92
C GLN A 117 -20.04 2.85 -18.48
N PRO A 118 -20.08 2.51 -19.77
CA PRO A 118 -19.08 1.64 -20.36
C PRO A 118 -17.72 2.34 -20.45
N GLY A 119 -16.65 1.55 -20.40
CA GLY A 119 -15.28 2.05 -20.49
C GLY A 119 -14.48 1.86 -19.22
N MET A 120 -13.35 2.55 -19.12
CA MET A 120 -12.48 2.49 -17.93
C MET A 120 -13.10 3.27 -16.77
N GLN A 121 -13.35 2.58 -15.67
CA GLN A 121 -13.82 3.18 -14.43
C GLN A 121 -12.66 3.29 -13.45
N VAL A 122 -12.59 4.39 -12.71
CA VAL A 122 -11.61 4.59 -11.64
C VAL A 122 -12.36 4.57 -10.31
N TYR A 123 -11.96 3.67 -9.43
CA TYR A 123 -12.45 3.60 -8.06
C TYR A 123 -11.36 4.08 -7.13
N ASP A 124 -11.62 5.15 -6.44
CA ASP A 124 -10.71 5.84 -5.53
C ASP A 124 -11.38 6.17 -4.20
N ILE A 125 -10.73 6.95 -3.36
CA ILE A 125 -11.23 7.36 -2.06
C ILE A 125 -12.61 8.06 -2.13
N ASN A 126 -12.93 8.74 -3.24
CA ASN A 126 -14.21 9.43 -3.42
C ASN A 126 -15.34 8.47 -3.79
N THR A 127 -15.01 7.29 -4.26
CA THR A 127 -15.99 6.24 -4.58
C THR A 127 -16.35 5.37 -3.36
N GLY A 128 -15.72 5.61 -2.21
CA GLY A 128 -15.99 4.91 -0.95
C GLY A 128 -15.41 3.51 -0.89
N ILE A 129 -14.33 3.24 -1.64
CA ILE A 129 -13.53 2.02 -1.45
C ILE A 129 -12.58 2.18 -0.27
N SER A 130 -12.22 1.07 0.37
CA SER A 130 -11.30 1.07 1.50
C SER A 130 -9.85 1.14 1.03
N LEU A 131 -9.05 2.01 1.66
CA LEU A 131 -7.61 2.15 1.39
C LEU A 131 -6.75 1.39 2.41
N TYR A 132 -7.29 1.06 3.56
CA TYR A 132 -6.64 0.31 4.63
C TYR A 132 -7.67 -0.54 5.39
N ASP A 133 -7.19 -1.50 6.16
CA ASP A 133 -8.05 -2.34 7.00
C ASP A 133 -8.30 -1.69 8.36
N GLN A 134 -9.54 -1.75 8.84
CA GLN A 134 -9.92 -1.18 10.13
C GLN A 134 -9.12 -1.78 11.29
N ARG A 135 -8.73 -3.05 11.19
CA ARG A 135 -7.92 -3.73 12.21
C ARG A 135 -6.53 -3.13 12.36
N ASP A 136 -5.93 -2.63 11.27
CA ASP A 136 -4.64 -1.94 11.31
C ASP A 136 -4.82 -0.52 11.84
N PHE A 137 -5.88 0.17 11.40
CA PHE A 137 -6.21 1.52 11.88
C PHE A 137 -6.46 1.58 13.39
N ASP A 138 -7.18 0.60 13.95
CA ASP A 138 -7.51 0.55 15.37
C ASP A 138 -6.28 0.34 16.28
N LYS A 139 -5.16 -0.15 15.74
CA LYS A 139 -3.89 -0.29 16.45
C LYS A 139 -3.12 1.03 16.58
N LEU A 140 -3.43 2.02 15.75
CA LEU A 140 -2.73 3.30 15.77
C LEU A 140 -3.03 4.09 17.05
N PRO A 141 -2.07 4.84 17.59
CA PRO A 141 -2.33 5.85 18.60
C PRO A 141 -3.41 6.84 18.14
N ALA A 142 -4.20 7.38 19.08
CA ALA A 142 -5.33 8.26 18.75
C ALA A 142 -4.93 9.49 17.92
N GLU A 143 -3.74 10.03 18.15
CA GLU A 143 -3.20 11.15 17.37
C GLU A 143 -2.99 10.76 15.91
N LEU A 144 -2.39 9.61 15.63
CA LEU A 144 -2.19 9.11 14.27
C LEU A 144 -3.51 8.75 13.58
N GLN A 145 -4.49 8.20 14.33
CA GLN A 145 -5.83 7.98 13.79
C GLN A 145 -6.48 9.30 13.32
N GLN A 146 -6.30 10.36 14.08
CA GLN A 146 -6.82 11.68 13.73
C GLN A 146 -6.11 12.24 12.48
N GLU A 147 -4.79 12.11 12.40
CA GLU A 147 -4.02 12.54 11.23
C GLU A 147 -4.42 11.78 9.96
N VAL A 148 -4.58 10.45 10.03
CA VAL A 148 -5.03 9.64 8.91
C VAL A 148 -6.41 10.11 8.42
N ARG A 149 -7.36 10.33 9.33
CA ARG A 149 -8.69 10.85 8.95
C ARG A 149 -8.63 12.23 8.32
N GLN A 150 -7.78 13.11 8.84
CA GLN A 150 -7.59 14.44 8.25
C GLN A 150 -7.01 14.33 6.83
N LEU A 151 -6.01 13.47 6.63
CA LEU A 151 -5.44 13.22 5.31
C LEU A 151 -6.46 12.66 4.31
N GLU A 152 -7.36 11.77 4.76
CA GLU A 152 -8.46 11.27 3.93
C GLU A 152 -9.39 12.41 3.46
N GLU A 153 -9.78 13.32 4.38
CA GLU A 153 -10.62 14.45 4.03
C GLU A 153 -9.91 15.43 3.08
N GLU A 154 -8.62 15.64 3.27
CA GLU A 154 -7.81 16.49 2.38
C GLU A 154 -7.64 15.88 0.99
N LEU A 155 -7.47 14.56 0.89
CA LEU A 155 -7.45 13.81 -0.37
C LEU A 155 -8.81 13.91 -1.07
N LYS A 156 -9.92 13.65 -0.36
CA LYS A 156 -11.29 13.78 -0.90
C LYS A 156 -11.60 15.19 -1.38
N ALA A 157 -11.10 16.20 -0.67
CA ALA A 157 -11.27 17.60 -1.04
C ALA A 157 -10.34 18.04 -2.20
N GLY A 158 -9.45 17.16 -2.69
CA GLY A 158 -8.49 17.49 -3.75
C GLY A 158 -7.39 18.46 -3.32
N LYS A 159 -7.19 18.66 -2.00
CA LYS A 159 -6.11 19.51 -1.48
C LYS A 159 -4.76 18.84 -1.62
N ILE A 160 -4.73 17.51 -1.56
CA ILE A 160 -3.56 16.68 -1.77
C ILE A 160 -3.73 15.95 -3.09
N THR A 161 -2.72 16.04 -3.96
CA THR A 161 -2.67 15.28 -5.21
C THR A 161 -1.63 14.18 -5.10
N VAL A 162 -2.05 12.93 -5.26
CA VAL A 162 -1.14 11.78 -5.25
C VAL A 162 -0.55 11.60 -6.65
N PRO A 163 0.79 11.59 -6.80
CA PRO A 163 1.42 11.34 -8.09
C PRO A 163 1.15 9.92 -8.58
N THR A 164 0.97 9.76 -9.87
CA THR A 164 0.75 8.45 -10.51
C THR A 164 1.97 7.94 -11.27
N THR A 165 3.02 8.74 -11.32
CA THR A 165 4.30 8.43 -11.98
C THR A 165 5.45 8.78 -11.04
N ILE A 166 6.53 8.03 -11.13
CA ILE A 166 7.81 8.37 -10.50
C ILE A 166 8.50 9.45 -11.36
N ASN A 167 9.07 10.46 -10.70
CA ASN A 167 9.90 11.49 -11.36
C ASN A 167 11.33 11.00 -11.52
#